data_481f6f96fa274dee9d17fa680876595a
#
_entry.id   481f6f96fa274dee9d17fa680876595a
#
_cell.length_a   1.000
_cell.length_b   1.000
_cell.length_c   1.000
_cell.angle_alpha   90.00
_cell.angle_beta   90.00
_cell.angle_gamma   90.00
#
_symmetry.space_group_name_H-M   'P 1'
#
loop_
_entity.id
_entity.type
_entity.pdbx_description
1 polymer ?
#
loop_
_entity_poly.entity_id
_entity_poly.type
_entity_poly.pdbx_seq_one_letter_code
_entity_poly.pdbx_strand_id
1 'polypeptide(L)'
;MKHNKSEVLLAVLIDIPPEDAAIVLTYEDAVLPLLNRHGGQLQRRLRAVDQSAELHLISFDSREGQEAFATDPSRLQLMRLLQGRLLRQRVFEVRESAVNYGTPDRFGGGLPKGETR
;
A
#
# COMPACT_ATOMS: atom_id res chain seq x y z
N MET A 1 18.80 9.08 -15.75
CA MET A 1 18.53 8.94 -15.31
C MET A 1 18.02 9.29 -14.52
N LYS A 2 17.69 9.17 -14.37
CA LYS A 2 17.24 9.36 -13.74
C LYS A 2 16.74 9.37 -12.81
N HIS A 3 16.40 9.55 -12.67
CA HIS A 3 16.00 9.46 -11.94
C HIS A 3 15.48 9.32 -10.77
N ASN A 4 15.27 9.15 -10.49
CA ASN A 4 14.76 8.30 -9.40
C ASN A 4 15.05 8.79 -8.03
N LYS A 5 15.81 9.79 -7.96
CA LYS A 5 16.12 10.35 -6.67
C LYS A 5 14.92 10.89 -5.95
N SER A 6 13.93 11.34 -6.69
CA SER A 6 12.75 11.89 -6.05
C SER A 6 11.61 10.90 -5.97
N GLU A 7 11.85 9.70 -6.40
CA GLU A 7 10.83 8.67 -6.33
C GLU A 7 10.49 8.34 -4.88
N VAL A 8 9.21 8.12 -4.62
CA VAL A 8 8.72 7.77 -3.29
C VAL A 8 8.11 6.39 -3.35
N LEU A 9 8.46 5.56 -2.39
CA LEU A 9 7.87 4.22 -2.29
C LEU A 9 7.20 4.11 -0.93
N LEU A 10 5.93 3.73 -0.94
CA LEU A 10 5.12 3.64 0.27
C LEU A 10 4.60 2.23 0.47
N ALA A 11 4.65 1.77 1.71
CA ALA A 11 3.94 0.57 2.12
C ALA A 11 2.76 1.02 2.98
N VAL A 12 1.55 0.63 2.58
CA VAL A 12 0.33 1.05 3.26
C VAL A 12 -0.34 -0.21 3.79
N LEU A 13 -0.51 -0.27 5.10
CA LEU A 13 -1.17 -1.39 5.75
C LEU A 13 -2.53 -0.94 6.24
N ILE A 14 -3.58 -1.63 5.78
CA ILE A 14 -4.95 -1.26 6.07
C ILE A 14 -5.61 -2.40 6.83
N ASP A 15 -6.10 -2.11 8.05
CA ASP A 15 -6.90 -3.06 8.80
C ASP A 15 -8.33 -3.02 8.29
N ILE A 16 -8.93 -4.20 8.13
CA ILE A 16 -10.28 -4.30 7.58
C ILE A 16 -11.14 -5.11 8.55
N PRO A 17 -11.86 -4.42 9.45
CA PRO A 17 -12.80 -5.14 10.32
C PRO A 17 -13.86 -5.85 9.47
N PRO A 18 -14.28 -7.06 9.84
CA PRO A 18 -15.20 -7.81 8.99
C PRO A 18 -16.48 -7.05 8.67
N GLU A 19 -16.99 -6.31 9.63
CA GLU A 19 -18.25 -5.58 9.44
C GLU A 19 -18.10 -4.42 8.46
N ASP A 20 -16.87 -3.97 8.20
CA ASP A 20 -16.62 -2.85 7.29
C ASP A 20 -16.04 -3.29 5.96
N ALA A 21 -15.87 -4.59 5.76
CA ALA A 21 -15.08 -5.07 4.62
C ALA A 21 -15.65 -4.60 3.29
N ALA A 22 -16.95 -4.74 3.08
CA ALA A 22 -17.53 -4.35 1.79
C ALA A 22 -17.35 -2.85 1.54
N ILE A 23 -17.50 -2.04 2.58
CA ILE A 23 -17.39 -0.59 2.47
C ILE A 23 -15.95 -0.18 2.18
N VAL A 24 -15.00 -0.75 2.93
CA VAL A 24 -13.59 -0.40 2.76
C VAL A 24 -13.11 -0.83 1.39
N LEU A 25 -13.47 -2.03 0.94
CA LEU A 25 -13.01 -2.51 -0.35
C LEU A 25 -13.62 -1.70 -1.51
N THR A 26 -14.87 -1.29 -1.38
CA THR A 26 -15.48 -0.42 -2.38
C THR A 26 -14.72 0.90 -2.49
N TYR A 27 -14.35 1.48 -1.35
CA TYR A 27 -13.56 2.69 -1.35
C TYR A 27 -12.20 2.48 -2.00
N GLU A 28 -11.49 1.41 -1.62
CA GLU A 28 -10.16 1.15 -2.15
C GLU A 28 -10.20 0.92 -3.65
N ASP A 29 -11.18 0.18 -4.13
CA ASP A 29 -11.32 -0.08 -5.56
C ASP A 29 -11.56 1.22 -6.33
N ALA A 30 -12.23 2.18 -5.74
CA ALA A 30 -12.52 3.44 -6.39
C ALA A 30 -11.34 4.42 -6.32
N VAL A 31 -10.59 4.40 -5.23
CA VAL A 31 -9.55 5.42 -5.03
C VAL A 31 -8.23 5.05 -5.67
N LEU A 32 -7.88 3.77 -5.73
CA LEU A 32 -6.58 3.37 -6.24
C LEU A 32 -6.33 3.80 -7.69
N PRO A 33 -7.32 3.78 -8.60
CA PRO A 33 -7.06 4.25 -9.97
C PRO A 33 -6.65 5.72 -10.04
N LEU A 34 -6.98 6.53 -9.04
CA LEU A 34 -6.59 7.93 -9.05
C LEU A 34 -5.09 8.14 -8.93
N LEU A 35 -4.35 7.12 -8.46
CA LEU A 35 -2.90 7.22 -8.35
C LEU A 35 -2.27 7.66 -9.66
N ASN A 36 -2.78 7.15 -10.78
CA ASN A 36 -2.17 7.44 -12.08
C ASN A 36 -2.21 8.91 -12.46
N ARG A 37 -3.15 9.66 -11.91
CA ARG A 37 -3.23 11.09 -12.19
C ARG A 37 -2.01 11.85 -11.68
N HIS A 38 -1.32 11.27 -10.70
CA HIS A 38 -0.29 11.98 -9.96
C HIS A 38 1.06 11.28 -10.04
N GLY A 39 1.25 10.48 -11.09
CA GLY A 39 2.50 9.74 -11.25
C GLY A 39 2.64 8.60 -10.26
N GLY A 40 1.54 8.13 -9.72
CA GLY A 40 1.55 7.02 -8.79
C GLY A 40 1.21 5.71 -9.46
N GLN A 41 1.73 4.63 -8.89
CA GLN A 41 1.44 3.28 -9.38
C GLN A 41 1.28 2.34 -8.21
N LEU A 42 0.27 1.49 -8.29
CA LEU A 42 0.09 0.41 -7.34
C LEU A 42 0.98 -0.74 -7.79
N GLN A 43 2.09 -0.97 -7.07
CA GLN A 43 3.04 -2.01 -7.42
C GLN A 43 2.56 -3.38 -7.00
N ARG A 44 2.00 -3.47 -5.82
CA ARG A 44 1.45 -4.72 -5.29
C ARG A 44 0.23 -4.41 -4.45
N ARG A 45 -0.75 -5.28 -4.52
CA ARG A 45 -1.92 -5.23 -3.64
C ARG A 45 -2.11 -6.65 -3.10
N LEU A 46 -1.88 -6.80 -1.81
CA LEU A 46 -1.95 -8.10 -1.15
C LEU A 46 -3.04 -8.04 -0.11
N ARG A 47 -3.82 -9.11 -0.03
CA ARG A 47 -4.87 -9.21 0.96
C ARG A 47 -4.56 -10.38 1.87
N ALA A 48 -4.73 -10.19 3.18
CA ALA A 48 -4.57 -11.28 4.13
C ALA A 48 -5.53 -12.42 3.76
N VAL A 49 -5.10 -13.64 3.96
CA VAL A 49 -5.89 -14.81 3.60
C VAL A 49 -7.24 -14.80 4.31
N ASP A 50 -7.27 -14.30 5.55
CA ASP A 50 -8.50 -14.20 6.32
C ASP A 50 -9.27 -12.90 6.04
N GLN A 51 -8.79 -12.10 5.08
CA GLN A 51 -9.43 -10.86 4.62
C GLN A 51 -9.44 -9.73 5.65
N SER A 52 -8.64 -9.85 6.70
CA SER A 52 -8.62 -8.86 7.78
C SER A 52 -7.75 -7.65 7.49
N ALA A 53 -6.99 -7.66 6.40
CA ALA A 53 -6.06 -6.57 6.12
C ALA A 53 -5.68 -6.56 4.65
N GLU A 54 -5.23 -5.40 4.17
CA GLU A 54 -4.57 -5.30 2.87
C GLU A 54 -3.26 -4.56 3.04
N LEU A 55 -2.30 -4.94 2.22
CA LEU A 55 -1.03 -4.25 2.11
C LEU A 55 -0.90 -3.75 0.68
N HIS A 56 -0.67 -2.45 0.53
CA HIS A 56 -0.43 -1.85 -0.77
C HIS A 56 1.00 -1.36 -0.83
N LEU A 57 1.67 -1.66 -1.93
CA LEU A 57 2.97 -1.08 -2.22
C LEU A 57 2.76 -0.10 -3.35
N ILE A 58 3.00 1.17 -3.09
CA ILE A 58 2.67 2.25 -4.01
C ILE A 58 3.92 3.08 -4.26
N SER A 59 4.19 3.38 -5.54
CA SER A 59 5.26 4.28 -5.87
C SER A 59 4.70 5.57 -6.46
N PHE A 60 5.42 6.67 -6.24
CA PHE A 60 5.14 7.94 -6.92
C PHE A 60 6.43 8.40 -7.59
N ASP A 61 6.30 9.02 -8.75
CA ASP A 61 7.47 9.56 -9.46
C ASP A 61 8.12 10.69 -8.68
N SER A 62 7.34 11.38 -7.84
CA SER A 62 7.85 12.53 -7.11
C SER A 62 7.07 12.71 -5.83
N ARG A 63 7.67 13.43 -4.90
CA ARG A 63 6.98 13.78 -3.66
C ARG A 63 5.82 14.72 -3.93
N GLU A 64 5.96 15.59 -4.93
CA GLU A 64 4.85 16.48 -5.30
C GLU A 64 3.64 15.67 -5.76
N GLY A 65 3.87 14.58 -6.50
CA GLY A 65 2.78 13.72 -6.92
C GLY A 65 2.09 13.05 -5.75
N GLN A 66 2.87 12.60 -4.78
CA GLN A 66 2.32 12.02 -3.57
C GLN A 66 1.42 13.02 -2.85
N GLU A 67 1.89 14.25 -2.70
CA GLU A 67 1.13 15.28 -2.01
C GLU A 67 -0.13 15.66 -2.79
N ALA A 68 -0.01 15.73 -4.11
CA ALA A 68 -1.16 16.05 -4.94
C ALA A 68 -2.23 14.96 -4.86
N PHE A 69 -1.81 13.71 -4.78
CA PHE A 69 -2.77 12.62 -4.60
C PHE A 69 -3.49 12.76 -3.26
N ALA A 70 -2.75 13.08 -2.20
CA ALA A 70 -3.34 13.17 -0.87
C ALA A 70 -4.42 14.23 -0.79
N THR A 71 -4.31 15.29 -1.58
CA THR A 71 -5.25 16.41 -1.55
C THR A 71 -6.15 16.48 -2.78
N ASP A 72 -6.13 15.44 -3.64
CA ASP A 72 -6.97 15.42 -4.84
C ASP A 72 -8.44 15.51 -4.42
N PRO A 73 -9.19 16.51 -4.92
CA PRO A 73 -10.60 16.64 -4.55
C PRO A 73 -11.43 15.40 -4.87
N SER A 74 -11.10 14.69 -5.94
CA SER A 74 -11.80 13.44 -6.26
C SER A 74 -11.57 12.40 -5.19
N ARG A 75 -10.34 12.30 -4.70
CA ARG A 75 -10.02 11.36 -3.63
C ARG A 75 -10.79 11.71 -2.37
N LEU A 76 -10.81 13.00 -2.01
CA LEU A 76 -11.51 13.43 -0.82
C LEU A 76 -13.02 13.17 -0.94
N GLN A 77 -13.56 13.33 -2.15
CA GLN A 77 -14.96 13.08 -2.36
C GLN A 77 -15.29 11.60 -2.25
N LEU A 78 -14.38 10.73 -2.70
CA LEU A 78 -14.59 9.29 -2.60
C LEU A 78 -14.62 8.79 -1.15
N MET A 79 -14.06 9.57 -0.23
CA MET A 79 -14.12 9.19 1.17
C MET A 79 -15.54 9.05 1.67
N ARG A 80 -16.52 9.62 0.98
CA ARG A 80 -17.92 9.42 1.34
C ARG A 80 -18.35 7.96 1.22
N LEU A 81 -17.64 7.19 0.40
CA LEU A 81 -17.95 5.77 0.29
C LEU A 81 -17.67 5.02 1.61
N LEU A 82 -16.87 5.60 2.48
CA LEU A 82 -16.59 5.00 3.77
C LEU A 82 -17.76 5.14 4.76
N GLN A 83 -18.74 5.98 4.42
CA GLN A 83 -19.97 6.12 5.21
C GLN A 83 -19.68 6.44 6.68
N GLY A 84 -18.68 7.31 6.89
CA GLY A 84 -18.31 7.72 8.23
C GLY A 84 -17.37 6.78 8.96
N ARG A 85 -17.03 5.64 8.36
CA ARG A 85 -16.07 4.75 8.99
C ARG A 85 -14.68 5.32 8.90
N LEU A 86 -13.91 5.10 9.96
CA LEU A 86 -12.54 5.51 9.99
C LEU A 86 -11.68 4.45 9.31
N LEU A 87 -10.94 4.86 8.30
CA LEU A 87 -10.02 3.95 7.63
C LEU A 87 -8.79 3.77 8.52
N ARG A 88 -8.58 2.55 8.99
CA ARG A 88 -7.48 2.23 9.89
C ARG A 88 -6.28 1.83 9.07
N GLN A 89 -5.35 2.76 8.90
CA GLN A 89 -4.20 2.47 8.06
C GLN A 89 -2.94 3.05 8.67
N ARG A 90 -1.82 2.42 8.32
CA ARG A 90 -0.50 2.93 8.62
C ARG A 90 0.27 3.02 7.32
N VAL A 91 0.99 4.12 7.16
CA VAL A 91 1.73 4.40 5.94
C VAL A 91 3.20 4.54 6.29
N PHE A 92 4.04 3.80 5.61
CA PHE A 92 5.48 3.85 5.80
C PHE A 92 6.14 4.23 4.49
N GLU A 93 7.01 5.22 4.54
CA GLU A 93 7.90 5.43 3.40
C GLU A 93 9.03 4.42 3.53
N VAL A 94 9.27 3.66 2.48
CA VAL A 94 10.20 2.53 2.52
C VAL A 94 11.18 2.64 1.37
N ARG A 95 12.21 1.85 1.46
CA ARG A 95 13.14 1.68 0.35
C ARG A 95 13.67 0.28 0.38
N GLU A 96 14.21 -0.13 -0.76
CA GLU A 96 14.77 -1.45 -0.87
C GLU A 96 15.93 -1.58 0.09
N SER A 97 15.97 -2.70 0.80
CA SER A 97 17.10 -2.97 1.67
C SER A 97 18.31 -3.34 0.83
N ALA A 98 19.47 -2.84 1.24
CA ALA A 98 20.71 -3.20 0.59
C ALA A 98 21.23 -4.55 1.04
N VAL A 99 20.61 -5.15 2.04
CA VAL A 99 21.09 -6.42 2.57
C VAL A 99 20.82 -7.52 1.55
N ASN A 100 21.82 -8.34 1.34
CA ASN A 100 21.67 -9.49 0.47
C ASN A 100 21.18 -10.67 1.28
N TYR A 101 19.98 -11.13 0.99
CA TYR A 101 19.36 -12.21 1.74
C TYR A 101 19.66 -13.58 1.18
N GLY A 102 20.41 -13.64 0.07
CA GLY A 102 20.67 -14.90 -0.56
C GLY A 102 19.52 -15.34 -1.44
N THR A 103 19.52 -16.60 -1.81
CA THR A 103 18.50 -17.12 -2.71
C THR A 103 17.28 -17.53 -1.94
N PRO A 104 16.12 -17.45 -2.56
CA PRO A 104 14.89 -17.83 -1.87
C PRO A 104 14.86 -19.26 -1.36
N ASP A 105 15.44 -20.19 -2.11
CA ASP A 105 15.41 -21.57 -1.64
C ASP A 105 16.22 -21.74 -0.38
N ARG A 106 17.26 -20.97 -0.20
CA ARG A 106 18.02 -21.03 1.01
C ARG A 106 17.18 -20.65 2.20
N PHE A 107 16.36 -19.65 2.04
CA PHE A 107 15.49 -19.26 3.13
C PHE A 107 14.29 -20.16 3.24
N GLY A 108 13.85 -20.66 2.13
CA GLY A 108 12.71 -21.53 2.16
C GLY A 108 12.92 -22.67 3.10
N GLY A 109 14.14 -23.14 3.12
CA GLY A 109 14.40 -24.22 4.01
C GLY A 109 14.73 -23.77 5.38
N GLY A 110 15.42 -22.69 5.46
CA GLY A 110 16.07 -22.43 6.70
C GLY A 110 15.43 -21.50 7.62
N LEU A 111 14.40 -20.94 7.20
CA LEU A 111 13.91 -20.00 8.11
C LEU A 111 13.28 -20.68 9.18
N PRO A 112 13.84 -20.74 10.10
CA PRO A 112 13.42 -21.57 11.11
C PRO A 112 12.05 -21.49 11.36
N LYS A 113 11.76 -21.89 10.63
CA LYS A 113 10.95 -21.91 10.87
C LYS A 113 10.69 -21.97 12.00
N GLY A 114 10.76 -21.97 12.23
CA GLY A 114 10.55 -21.97 13.26
C GLY A 114 10.93 -21.33 13.95
N GLU A 115 11.27 -21.08 13.63
CA GLU A 115 11.62 -20.60 14.23
C GLU A 115 11.10 -19.75 14.60
N THR A 116 10.60 -19.66 14.32
CA THR A 116 10.14 -19.10 14.53
C THR A 116 9.59 -18.73 15.02
N ARG A 117 9.53 -18.55 15.09
CA ARG A 117 9.10 -18.41 15.43
C ARG A 117 8.63 -18.36 15.86
#